data_0688a12f0a00d0e17b1f9a587201fa56
#
_entry.id   0688a12f0a00d0e17b1f9a587201fa56
#
_cell.length_a   1.000
_cell.length_b   1.000
_cell.length_c   1.000
_cell.angle_alpha   90.00
_cell.angle_beta   90.00
_cell.angle_gamma   90.00
#
_symmetry.space_group_name_H-M   'P 1'
#
loop_
_entity.id
_entity.type
_entity.pdbx_description
1 polymer ?
#
loop_
_entity_poly.entity_id
_entity_poly.type
_entity_poly.pdbx_seq_one_letter_code
_entity_poly.pdbx_strand_id
1 'polypeptide(L)'
;TLRDGSKDVEIVVNITSWEKRTFTKDGEERYLWSGQIADPTGQCRVSAWTDLPIDTSSLPMTVRITDARVRAWQGIPDITIDREDQLTILEETPWEGELDLENLKIEVPLDELVSGPSRVGIATRGTIVSVREDSGIIMRCPECRRVLREGQCFEHGAVEGNEDVRLRLVLDDKASTCALLISKDAALKLLNTDHATMVDEIQANGSMAYVQKIRDQLLGCEVDVSGRIINDGQGAMILCDGA
;
A
#
# COMPACT_ATOMS: atom_id res chain seq x y z
N THR A 1 -14.92 -10.64 -3.69
CA THR A 1 -13.96 -9.76 -3.02
C THR A 1 -13.59 -10.36 -1.68
N LEU A 2 -12.29 -10.54 -1.43
CA LEU A 2 -11.78 -11.09 -0.17
C LEU A 2 -12.00 -10.07 0.96
N ARG A 3 -12.55 -10.53 2.09
CA ARG A 3 -12.80 -9.70 3.27
C ARG A 3 -12.19 -10.35 4.50
N ASP A 4 -11.81 -9.54 5.50
CA ASP A 4 -11.39 -10.05 6.80
C ASP A 4 -12.45 -11.00 7.38
N GLY A 5 -11.99 -12.12 7.91
CA GLY A 5 -12.87 -13.16 8.45
C GLY A 5 -13.49 -14.11 7.42
N SER A 6 -13.24 -13.93 6.11
CA SER A 6 -13.67 -14.92 5.10
C SER A 6 -13.00 -16.27 5.38
N LYS A 7 -13.80 -17.36 5.25
CA LYS A 7 -13.37 -18.75 5.42
C LYS A 7 -13.74 -19.53 4.16
N ASP A 8 -13.18 -20.71 4.03
CA ASP A 8 -13.45 -21.63 2.92
C ASP A 8 -13.22 -20.98 1.56
N VAL A 9 -12.18 -20.13 1.49
CA VAL A 9 -11.83 -19.41 0.26
C VAL A 9 -11.18 -20.36 -0.72
N GLU A 10 -11.72 -20.39 -1.96
CA GLU A 10 -11.13 -21.07 -3.09
C GLU A 10 -10.76 -20.06 -4.17
N ILE A 11 -9.49 -20.06 -4.58
CA ILE A 11 -8.95 -19.17 -5.61
C ILE A 11 -7.89 -19.88 -6.45
N VAL A 12 -7.72 -19.40 -7.68
CA VAL A 12 -6.55 -19.73 -8.52
C VAL A 12 -5.77 -18.45 -8.76
N VAL A 13 -4.48 -18.47 -8.46
CA VAL A 13 -3.62 -17.30 -8.47
C VAL A 13 -2.19 -17.66 -8.87
N ASN A 14 -1.41 -16.69 -9.27
CA ASN A 14 0.04 -16.81 -9.35
C ASN A 14 0.68 -16.39 -8.02
N ILE A 15 1.53 -17.25 -7.46
CA ILE A 15 2.47 -16.85 -6.40
C ILE A 15 3.61 -16.11 -7.10
N THR A 16 3.84 -14.86 -6.72
CA THR A 16 4.80 -13.96 -7.37
C THR A 16 6.06 -13.74 -6.53
N SER A 17 5.94 -13.90 -5.23
CA SER A 17 7.06 -13.94 -4.29
C SER A 17 6.79 -14.90 -3.14
N TRP A 18 7.84 -15.50 -2.58
CA TRP A 18 7.73 -16.44 -1.47
C TRP A 18 9.01 -16.44 -0.64
N GLU A 19 8.91 -16.14 0.64
CA GLU A 19 10.07 -16.05 1.53
C GLU A 19 9.75 -16.59 2.93
N LYS A 20 10.76 -17.20 3.56
CA LYS A 20 10.68 -17.63 4.95
C LYS A 20 11.08 -16.47 5.86
N ARG A 21 10.23 -16.16 6.83
CA ARG A 21 10.49 -15.15 7.86
C ARG A 21 10.55 -15.83 9.22
N THR A 22 11.62 -15.61 9.95
CA THR A 22 11.75 -16.03 11.34
C THR A 22 11.47 -14.86 12.26
N PHE A 23 10.87 -15.14 13.40
CA PHE A 23 10.59 -14.14 14.44
C PHE A 23 10.57 -14.85 15.81
N THR A 24 10.87 -14.09 16.86
CA THR A 24 10.81 -14.60 18.23
C THR A 24 9.47 -14.23 18.86
N LYS A 25 8.76 -15.21 19.39
CA LYS A 25 7.52 -15.00 20.14
C LYS A 25 7.58 -15.84 21.41
N ASP A 26 7.34 -15.22 22.56
CA ASP A 26 7.35 -15.84 23.88
C ASP A 26 8.71 -16.55 24.21
N GLY A 27 9.83 -16.03 23.64
CA GLY A 27 11.18 -16.59 23.81
C GLY A 27 11.49 -17.78 22.89
N GLU A 28 10.54 -18.20 22.05
CA GLU A 28 10.72 -19.27 21.07
C GLU A 28 10.91 -18.69 19.67
N GLU A 29 11.84 -19.25 18.91
CA GLU A 29 11.99 -18.94 17.49
C GLU A 29 10.89 -19.64 16.70
N ARG A 30 10.13 -18.86 15.94
CA ARG A 30 9.06 -19.34 15.05
C ARG A 30 9.31 -18.85 13.65
N TYR A 31 8.73 -19.51 12.68
CA TYR A 31 8.78 -19.06 11.30
C TYR A 31 7.39 -19.01 10.67
N LEU A 32 7.33 -18.25 9.63
CA LEU A 32 6.16 -18.04 8.79
C LEU A 32 6.66 -17.89 7.35
N TRP A 33 6.06 -18.60 6.44
CA TRP A 33 6.22 -18.30 5.03
C TRP A 33 5.29 -17.18 4.63
N SER A 34 5.77 -16.23 3.86
CA SER A 34 4.94 -15.16 3.33
C SER A 34 5.32 -14.79 1.91
N GLY A 35 4.32 -14.34 1.14
CA GLY A 35 4.52 -13.97 -0.24
C GLY A 35 3.43 -13.05 -0.76
N GLN A 36 3.49 -12.83 -2.07
CA GLN A 36 2.48 -12.12 -2.82
C GLN A 36 1.81 -13.07 -3.80
N ILE A 37 0.52 -12.89 -3.98
CA ILE A 37 -0.26 -13.58 -4.99
C ILE A 37 -1.00 -12.57 -5.84
N ALA A 38 -1.21 -12.94 -7.12
CA ALA A 38 -1.88 -12.10 -8.08
C ALA A 38 -2.73 -12.93 -9.05
N ASP A 39 -3.81 -12.33 -9.51
CA ASP A 39 -4.61 -12.76 -10.65
C ASP A 39 -5.03 -11.52 -11.48
N PRO A 40 -5.75 -11.65 -12.61
CA PRO A 40 -6.18 -10.49 -13.38
C PRO A 40 -7.09 -9.51 -12.63
N THR A 41 -7.63 -9.88 -11.46
CA THR A 41 -8.53 -9.04 -10.66
C THR A 41 -7.84 -8.29 -9.53
N GLY A 42 -6.56 -8.57 -9.27
CA GLY A 42 -5.77 -7.88 -8.26
C GLY A 42 -4.66 -8.70 -7.64
N GLN A 43 -4.14 -8.17 -6.55
CA GLN A 43 -3.07 -8.79 -5.78
C GLN A 43 -3.31 -8.67 -4.28
N CYS A 44 -2.81 -9.63 -3.52
CA CYS A 44 -2.80 -9.54 -2.05
C CYS A 44 -1.65 -10.38 -1.46
N ARG A 45 -1.55 -10.36 -0.14
CA ARG A 45 -0.59 -11.18 0.59
C ARG A 45 -1.11 -12.59 0.78
N VAL A 46 -0.17 -13.52 0.90
CA VAL A 46 -0.41 -14.89 1.33
C VAL A 46 0.59 -15.27 2.41
N SER A 47 0.14 -16.00 3.42
CA SER A 47 0.98 -16.49 4.52
C SER A 47 0.72 -17.97 4.76
N ALA A 48 1.76 -18.73 5.11
CA ALA A 48 1.61 -20.13 5.49
C ALA A 48 2.39 -20.44 6.77
N TRP A 49 1.76 -21.20 7.66
CA TRP A 49 2.34 -21.70 8.91
C TRP A 49 2.94 -23.10 8.76
N THR A 50 2.98 -23.62 7.55
CA THR A 50 3.54 -24.90 7.17
C THR A 50 4.47 -24.74 5.98
N ASP A 51 5.39 -25.67 5.81
CA ASP A 51 6.19 -25.72 4.59
C ASP A 51 5.28 -26.16 3.42
N LEU A 52 5.40 -25.47 2.30
CA LEU A 52 4.65 -25.75 1.08
C LEU A 52 5.63 -26.12 -0.05
N PRO A 53 5.22 -26.93 -1.03
CA PRO A 53 6.08 -27.35 -2.13
C PRO A 53 6.25 -26.26 -3.19
N ILE A 54 6.65 -25.05 -2.77
CA ILE A 54 6.83 -23.88 -3.63
C ILE A 54 8.32 -23.73 -3.93
N ASP A 55 8.67 -23.89 -5.20
CA ASP A 55 10.01 -23.61 -5.69
C ASP A 55 10.17 -22.13 -6.00
N THR A 56 10.91 -21.42 -5.17
CA THR A 56 11.14 -19.97 -5.32
C THR A 56 11.95 -19.62 -6.57
N SER A 57 12.66 -20.57 -7.15
CA SER A 57 13.41 -20.36 -8.40
C SER A 57 12.52 -20.41 -9.66
N SER A 58 11.29 -20.92 -9.51
CA SER A 58 10.32 -21.12 -10.60
C SER A 58 9.14 -20.13 -10.51
N LEU A 59 9.27 -19.06 -9.73
CA LEU A 59 8.24 -18.03 -9.65
C LEU A 59 8.21 -17.15 -10.93
N PRO A 60 7.04 -16.71 -11.38
CA PRO A 60 5.71 -16.92 -10.80
C PRO A 60 5.17 -18.33 -11.03
N MET A 61 4.45 -18.88 -10.04
CA MET A 61 3.91 -20.23 -10.08
C MET A 61 2.38 -20.19 -9.91
N THR A 62 1.65 -20.88 -10.80
CA THR A 62 0.19 -20.96 -10.72
C THR A 62 -0.23 -22.01 -9.69
N VAL A 63 -1.09 -21.61 -8.77
CA VAL A 63 -1.61 -22.49 -7.73
C VAL A 63 -3.11 -22.34 -7.55
N ARG A 64 -3.78 -23.42 -7.13
CA ARG A 64 -5.11 -23.39 -6.55
C ARG A 64 -4.97 -23.46 -5.05
N ILE A 65 -5.62 -22.54 -4.35
CA ILE A 65 -5.71 -22.50 -2.89
C ILE A 65 -7.16 -22.77 -2.52
N THR A 66 -7.40 -23.74 -1.63
CA THR A 66 -8.73 -24.15 -1.14
C THR A 66 -8.79 -24.09 0.36
N ASP A 67 -9.98 -23.98 0.95
CA ASP A 67 -10.23 -23.91 2.40
C ASP A 67 -9.39 -22.85 3.14
N ALA A 68 -8.94 -21.83 2.43
CA ALA A 68 -8.11 -20.80 3.03
C ALA A 68 -8.94 -19.81 3.85
N ARG A 69 -8.27 -19.16 4.78
CA ARG A 69 -8.84 -18.09 5.59
C ARG A 69 -8.27 -16.75 5.16
N VAL A 70 -9.08 -15.70 5.23
CA VAL A 70 -8.61 -14.33 5.07
C VAL A 70 -8.53 -13.67 6.42
N ARG A 71 -7.39 -13.07 6.72
CA ARG A 71 -7.19 -12.17 7.84
C ARG A 71 -6.66 -10.84 7.32
N ALA A 72 -7.12 -9.74 7.88
CA ALA A 72 -6.52 -8.45 7.59
C ALA A 72 -5.34 -8.20 8.52
N TRP A 73 -4.20 -7.84 7.92
CA TRP A 73 -3.08 -7.28 8.65
C TRP A 73 -2.92 -5.82 8.25
N GLN A 74 -3.08 -4.92 9.22
CA GLN A 74 -3.16 -3.47 8.97
C GLN A 74 -4.23 -3.09 7.91
N GLY A 75 -5.37 -3.78 7.94
CA GLY A 75 -6.47 -3.57 7.00
C GLY A 75 -6.30 -4.22 5.62
N ILE A 76 -5.12 -4.74 5.29
CA ILE A 76 -4.85 -5.40 4.01
C ILE A 76 -5.16 -6.90 4.13
N PRO A 77 -5.98 -7.47 3.22
CA PRO A 77 -6.27 -8.89 3.21
C PRO A 77 -4.98 -9.73 3.08
N ASP A 78 -4.87 -10.76 3.90
CA ASP A 78 -3.82 -11.76 3.90
C ASP A 78 -4.49 -13.14 3.88
N ILE A 79 -4.21 -13.94 2.86
CA ILE A 79 -4.73 -15.30 2.74
C ILE A 79 -3.82 -16.21 3.54
N THR A 80 -4.40 -16.92 4.51
CA THR A 80 -3.65 -17.83 5.38
C THR A 80 -3.87 -19.27 4.97
N ILE A 81 -2.78 -19.99 4.71
CA ILE A 81 -2.71 -21.43 4.44
C ILE A 81 -2.17 -22.09 5.69
N ASP A 82 -2.94 -23.03 6.25
CA ASP A 82 -2.59 -23.72 7.49
C ASP A 82 -2.07 -25.14 7.24
N ARG A 83 -2.39 -25.75 6.11
CA ARG A 83 -2.06 -27.14 5.75
C ARG A 83 -1.61 -27.23 4.29
N GLU A 84 -0.73 -28.18 4.03
CA GLU A 84 -0.19 -28.41 2.67
C GLU A 84 -1.28 -28.81 1.65
N ASP A 85 -2.28 -29.59 2.09
CA ASP A 85 -3.38 -30.06 1.23
C ASP A 85 -4.30 -28.93 0.71
N GLN A 86 -4.17 -27.73 1.26
CA GLN A 86 -4.89 -26.54 0.79
C GLN A 86 -4.30 -25.93 -0.49
N LEU A 87 -3.08 -26.36 -0.90
CA LEU A 87 -2.40 -25.82 -2.07
C LEU A 87 -2.17 -26.90 -3.11
N THR A 88 -2.56 -26.61 -4.36
CA THR A 88 -2.30 -27.46 -5.52
C THR A 88 -1.61 -26.66 -6.60
N ILE A 89 -0.45 -27.12 -7.08
CA ILE A 89 0.27 -26.51 -8.18
C ILE A 89 -0.45 -26.85 -9.49
N LEU A 90 -0.65 -25.87 -10.36
CA LEU A 90 -1.27 -26.02 -11.66
C LEU A 90 -0.22 -25.80 -12.77
N GLU A 91 -0.33 -26.55 -13.85
CA GLU A 91 0.55 -26.39 -15.02
C GLU A 91 0.18 -25.16 -15.87
N GLU A 92 -1.09 -24.79 -15.87
CA GLU A 92 -1.63 -23.68 -16.67
C GLU A 92 -2.47 -22.72 -15.85
N THR A 93 -2.51 -21.45 -16.28
CA THR A 93 -3.40 -20.43 -15.71
C THR A 93 -4.80 -20.54 -16.32
N PRO A 94 -5.87 -20.27 -15.57
CA PRO A 94 -7.23 -20.22 -16.10
C PRO A 94 -7.56 -18.94 -16.88
N TRP A 95 -6.65 -18.01 -16.98
CA TRP A 95 -6.78 -16.74 -17.73
C TRP A 95 -5.83 -16.71 -18.93
N GLU A 96 -6.13 -15.83 -19.88
CA GLU A 96 -5.31 -15.63 -21.08
C GLU A 96 -4.17 -14.62 -20.80
N GLY A 97 -3.01 -14.89 -21.36
CA GLY A 97 -1.84 -14.01 -21.30
C GLY A 97 -1.06 -14.06 -19.98
N GLU A 98 0.06 -13.37 -19.97
CA GLU A 98 0.91 -13.20 -18.80
C GLU A 98 0.48 -11.97 -18.00
N LEU A 99 0.53 -12.05 -16.66
CA LEU A 99 0.30 -10.91 -15.80
C LEU A 99 1.53 -10.02 -15.77
N ASP A 100 1.37 -8.76 -16.10
CA ASP A 100 2.39 -7.74 -15.85
C ASP A 100 2.41 -7.40 -14.35
N LEU A 101 3.15 -8.19 -13.59
CA LEU A 101 3.17 -8.13 -12.14
C LEU A 101 3.76 -6.83 -11.60
N GLU A 102 4.66 -6.18 -12.36
CA GLU A 102 5.26 -4.90 -11.96
C GLU A 102 4.26 -3.74 -12.09
N ASN A 103 3.39 -3.82 -13.09
CA ASN A 103 2.41 -2.79 -13.38
C ASN A 103 0.96 -3.24 -13.13
N LEU A 104 0.75 -4.34 -12.43
CA LEU A 104 -0.59 -4.83 -12.12
C LEU A 104 -1.33 -3.83 -11.20
N LYS A 105 -2.02 -2.89 -11.85
CA LYS A 105 -2.85 -1.87 -11.22
C LYS A 105 -4.27 -2.02 -11.77
N ILE A 106 -5.19 -2.23 -10.87
CA ILE A 106 -6.60 -2.40 -11.21
C ILE A 106 -7.27 -1.03 -11.09
N GLU A 107 -7.82 -0.54 -12.18
CA GLU A 107 -8.63 0.68 -12.16
C GLU A 107 -9.93 0.41 -11.41
N VAL A 108 -10.19 1.20 -10.38
CA VAL A 108 -11.35 1.08 -9.51
C VAL A 108 -11.94 2.47 -9.26
N PRO A 109 -13.24 2.68 -9.45
CA PRO A 109 -13.90 3.94 -9.09
C PRO A 109 -13.71 4.30 -7.61
N LEU A 110 -13.61 5.59 -7.32
CA LEU A 110 -13.29 6.06 -5.96
C LEU A 110 -14.37 5.70 -4.94
N ASP A 111 -15.65 5.70 -5.35
CA ASP A 111 -16.77 5.31 -4.51
C ASP A 111 -16.72 3.81 -4.11
N GLU A 112 -16.30 2.94 -5.04
CA GLU A 112 -16.07 1.52 -4.74
C GLU A 112 -14.88 1.35 -3.79
N LEU A 113 -13.81 2.13 -3.97
CA LEU A 113 -12.64 2.11 -3.09
C LEU A 113 -12.99 2.54 -1.66
N VAL A 114 -13.74 3.64 -1.53
CA VAL A 114 -14.10 4.21 -0.21
C VAL A 114 -15.08 3.31 0.54
N SER A 115 -16.01 2.66 -0.15
CA SER A 115 -17.00 1.75 0.45
C SER A 115 -16.51 0.31 0.61
N GLY A 116 -15.41 -0.04 -0.08
CA GLY A 116 -14.86 -1.40 -0.14
C GLY A 116 -13.85 -1.71 0.98
N PRO A 117 -13.33 -2.92 1.00
CA PRO A 117 -12.23 -3.30 1.89
C PRO A 117 -10.90 -2.68 1.45
N SER A 118 -9.91 -2.72 2.35
CA SER A 118 -8.53 -2.38 1.99
C SER A 118 -8.02 -3.25 0.84
N ARG A 119 -7.30 -2.64 -0.10
CA ARG A 119 -6.78 -3.30 -1.31
C ARG A 119 -5.40 -2.74 -1.66
N VAL A 120 -4.59 -3.55 -2.33
CA VAL A 120 -3.30 -3.16 -2.92
C VAL A 120 -3.40 -3.21 -4.45
N GLY A 121 -2.48 -2.53 -5.15
CA GLY A 121 -2.45 -2.53 -6.61
C GLY A 121 -3.66 -1.86 -7.25
N ILE A 122 -4.15 -0.77 -6.63
CA ILE A 122 -5.26 0.02 -7.19
C ILE A 122 -4.74 1.17 -8.03
N ALA A 123 -5.52 1.53 -9.05
CA ALA A 123 -5.43 2.81 -9.74
C ALA A 123 -6.80 3.48 -9.72
N THR A 124 -6.82 4.80 -9.62
CA THR A 124 -8.05 5.59 -9.68
C THR A 124 -7.74 7.00 -10.16
N ARG A 125 -8.75 7.72 -10.58
CA ARG A 125 -8.64 9.10 -11.06
C ARG A 125 -9.55 10.02 -10.26
N GLY A 126 -9.15 11.27 -10.09
CA GLY A 126 -9.99 12.29 -9.47
C GLY A 126 -9.33 13.65 -9.47
N THR A 127 -10.04 14.60 -8.92
CA THR A 127 -9.60 16.01 -8.80
C THR A 127 -9.07 16.25 -7.38
N ILE A 128 -7.96 16.95 -7.25
CA ILE A 128 -7.45 17.38 -5.95
C ILE A 128 -8.29 18.57 -5.47
N VAL A 129 -9.02 18.36 -4.38
CA VAL A 129 -9.92 19.39 -3.80
C VAL A 129 -9.39 19.98 -2.49
N SER A 130 -8.35 19.41 -1.91
CA SER A 130 -7.73 19.95 -0.69
C SER A 130 -6.27 19.56 -0.59
N VAL A 131 -5.45 20.49 -0.06
CA VAL A 131 -4.05 20.26 0.36
C VAL A 131 -3.94 20.59 1.84
N ARG A 132 -3.55 19.62 2.65
CA ARG A 132 -3.40 19.77 4.10
C ARG A 132 -2.15 20.58 4.45
N GLU A 133 -2.20 21.31 5.56
CA GLU A 133 -1.11 22.19 6.02
C GLU A 133 0.17 21.45 6.42
N ASP A 134 0.05 20.18 6.77
CA ASP A 134 1.18 19.29 7.09
C ASP A 134 1.73 18.53 5.84
N SER A 135 1.50 19.09 4.65
CA SER A 135 2.15 18.68 3.40
C SER A 135 3.51 19.36 3.25
N GLY A 136 4.46 18.67 2.62
CA GLY A 136 5.82 19.16 2.41
C GLY A 136 6.86 18.32 3.13
N ILE A 137 7.89 18.96 3.67
CA ILE A 137 8.97 18.29 4.43
C ILE A 137 8.45 17.93 5.82
N ILE A 138 8.70 16.70 6.21
CA ILE A 138 8.39 16.14 7.52
C ILE A 138 9.61 15.47 8.11
N MET A 139 9.65 15.34 9.43
CA MET A 139 10.70 14.58 10.13
C MET A 139 10.17 13.22 10.56
N ARG A 140 10.93 12.16 10.31
CA ARG A 140 10.59 10.80 10.73
C ARG A 140 11.54 10.27 11.78
N CYS A 141 10.98 9.55 12.73
CA CYS A 141 11.75 8.79 13.70
C CYS A 141 12.66 7.77 12.99
N PRO A 142 13.96 7.73 13.29
CA PRO A 142 14.89 6.78 12.67
C PRO A 142 14.56 5.31 12.99
N GLU A 143 13.93 5.05 14.15
CA GLU A 143 13.64 3.69 14.61
C GLU A 143 12.31 3.14 14.07
N CYS A 144 11.21 3.88 14.20
CA CYS A 144 9.87 3.39 13.81
C CYS A 144 9.30 4.07 12.56
N ARG A 145 9.99 5.06 11.97
CA ARG A 145 9.60 5.83 10.78
C ARG A 145 8.30 6.63 10.93
N ARG A 146 7.74 6.74 12.12
CA ARG A 146 6.60 7.63 12.39
C ARG A 146 7.01 9.08 12.27
N VAL A 147 6.06 9.92 11.86
CA VAL A 147 6.26 11.36 11.79
C VAL A 147 6.46 11.92 13.19
N LEU A 148 7.51 12.70 13.35
CA LEU A 148 7.77 13.43 14.59
C LEU A 148 6.85 14.63 14.71
N ARG A 149 6.38 14.89 15.91
CA ARG A 149 5.67 16.13 16.28
C ARG A 149 6.55 16.93 17.22
N GLU A 150 6.89 18.13 16.80
CA GLU A 150 7.78 19.02 17.60
C GLU A 150 9.08 18.32 18.06
N GLY A 151 9.69 17.52 17.17
CA GLY A 151 10.92 16.78 17.47
C GLY A 151 10.75 15.54 18.34
N GLN A 152 9.50 15.12 18.63
CA GLN A 152 9.23 13.97 19.48
C GLN A 152 8.53 12.84 18.72
N CYS A 153 9.00 11.62 18.94
CA CYS A 153 8.31 10.39 18.56
C CYS A 153 7.40 9.94 19.71
N PHE A 154 6.18 9.52 19.35
CA PHE A 154 5.23 9.01 20.35
C PHE A 154 5.76 7.79 21.12
N GLU A 155 6.57 6.93 20.48
CA GLU A 155 7.12 5.71 21.09
C GLU A 155 8.53 5.89 21.65
N HIS A 156 9.38 6.72 20.99
CA HIS A 156 10.81 6.82 21.31
C HIS A 156 11.19 8.16 21.96
N GLY A 157 10.21 9.04 22.21
CA GLY A 157 10.46 10.34 22.84
C GLY A 157 11.20 11.32 21.92
N ALA A 158 12.06 12.17 22.51
CA ALA A 158 12.85 13.13 21.76
C ALA A 158 13.95 12.41 20.97
N VAL A 159 13.93 12.53 19.65
CA VAL A 159 14.91 11.92 18.73
C VAL A 159 15.25 12.89 17.60
N GLU A 160 16.47 12.82 17.10
CA GLU A 160 16.82 13.49 15.86
C GLU A 160 16.19 12.75 14.69
N GLY A 161 15.32 13.44 13.93
CA GLY A 161 14.53 12.84 12.85
C GLY A 161 15.28 12.85 11.52
N ASN A 162 14.90 11.91 10.65
CA ASN A 162 15.29 11.92 9.25
C ASN A 162 14.28 12.70 8.42
N GLU A 163 14.76 13.57 7.54
CA GLU A 163 13.91 14.31 6.60
C GLU A 163 13.23 13.37 5.61
N ASP A 164 11.97 13.64 5.36
CA ASP A 164 11.16 12.97 4.34
C ASP A 164 10.17 13.96 3.73
N VAL A 165 9.58 13.60 2.60
CA VAL A 165 8.54 14.41 1.93
C VAL A 165 7.23 13.64 1.96
N ARG A 166 6.15 14.37 2.23
CA ARG A 166 4.79 13.83 2.23
C ARG A 166 3.80 14.88 1.77
N LEU A 167 2.90 14.51 0.86
CA LEU A 167 1.71 15.31 0.61
C LEU A 167 0.49 14.63 1.21
N ARG A 168 -0.36 15.42 1.86
CA ARG A 168 -1.68 15.00 2.35
C ARG A 168 -2.74 15.80 1.61
N LEU A 169 -3.45 15.11 0.75
CA LEU A 169 -4.43 15.70 -0.17
C LEU A 169 -5.80 15.08 0.06
N VAL A 170 -6.80 15.63 -0.58
CA VAL A 170 -8.12 15.00 -0.74
C VAL A 170 -8.41 14.91 -2.22
N LEU A 171 -8.72 13.70 -2.67
CA LEU A 171 -9.15 13.37 -4.01
C LEU A 171 -10.67 13.31 -4.07
N ASP A 172 -11.27 13.79 -5.16
CA ASP A 172 -12.73 13.81 -5.40
C ASP A 172 -13.00 13.38 -6.84
N ASP A 173 -13.94 12.45 -7.04
CA ASP A 173 -14.40 12.01 -8.37
C ASP A 173 -15.86 12.39 -8.65
N LYS A 174 -16.44 13.32 -7.88
CA LYS A 174 -17.83 13.77 -7.85
C LYS A 174 -18.81 12.80 -7.21
N ALA A 175 -18.48 11.52 -7.08
CA ALA A 175 -19.29 10.52 -6.38
C ALA A 175 -18.84 10.37 -4.93
N SER A 176 -17.53 10.43 -4.70
CA SER A 176 -16.91 10.25 -3.38
C SER A 176 -15.65 11.08 -3.22
N THR A 177 -15.25 11.26 -1.97
CA THR A 177 -13.96 11.87 -1.61
C THR A 177 -13.11 10.88 -0.81
N CYS A 178 -11.80 10.93 -1.02
CA CYS A 178 -10.85 10.07 -0.29
C CYS A 178 -9.62 10.86 0.13
N ALA A 179 -9.13 10.58 1.34
CA ALA A 179 -7.84 11.08 1.77
C ALA A 179 -6.72 10.42 0.94
N LEU A 180 -5.78 11.22 0.47
CA LEU A 180 -4.65 10.79 -0.33
C LEU A 180 -3.35 11.15 0.38
N LEU A 181 -2.52 10.16 0.63
CA LEU A 181 -1.18 10.31 1.18
C LEU A 181 -0.17 9.94 0.11
N ILE A 182 0.62 10.91 -0.34
CA ILE A 182 1.62 10.71 -1.40
C ILE A 182 3.01 10.65 -0.77
N SER A 183 3.75 9.59 -1.10
CA SER A 183 5.14 9.38 -0.67
C SER A 183 6.12 10.32 -1.38
N LYS A 184 7.36 10.39 -0.87
CA LYS A 184 8.39 11.31 -1.34
C LYS A 184 8.56 11.31 -2.87
N ASP A 185 8.83 10.15 -3.45
CA ASP A 185 9.18 10.08 -4.88
C ASP A 185 7.99 10.50 -5.78
N ALA A 186 6.79 10.01 -5.47
CA ALA A 186 5.58 10.41 -6.16
C ALA A 186 5.24 11.90 -5.94
N ALA A 187 5.48 12.43 -4.74
CA ALA A 187 5.24 13.83 -4.43
C ALA A 187 6.17 14.78 -5.21
N LEU A 188 7.46 14.45 -5.25
CA LEU A 188 8.46 15.25 -6.00
C LEU A 188 8.17 15.22 -7.50
N LYS A 189 7.76 14.06 -8.03
CA LYS A 189 7.35 13.92 -9.42
C LYS A 189 6.08 14.75 -9.72
N LEU A 190 5.05 14.65 -8.89
CA LEU A 190 3.79 15.39 -9.04
C LEU A 190 4.01 16.91 -9.00
N LEU A 191 4.90 17.37 -8.12
CA LEU A 191 5.26 18.80 -8.01
C LEU A 191 6.28 19.25 -9.06
N ASN A 192 6.83 18.33 -9.86
CA ASN A 192 7.90 18.58 -10.82
C ASN A 192 9.08 19.33 -10.19
N THR A 193 9.55 18.81 -9.04
CA THR A 193 10.66 19.40 -8.24
C THR A 193 11.54 18.31 -7.69
N ASP A 194 12.65 18.67 -7.09
CA ASP A 194 13.52 17.79 -6.33
C ASP A 194 13.57 18.19 -4.84
N HIS A 195 14.12 17.30 -4.02
CA HIS A 195 14.17 17.50 -2.58
C HIS A 195 15.01 18.73 -2.17
N ALA A 196 16.14 18.98 -2.83
CA ALA A 196 17.02 20.10 -2.51
C ALA A 196 16.33 21.45 -2.80
N THR A 197 15.73 21.56 -3.98
CA THR A 197 14.94 22.75 -4.38
C THR A 197 13.77 22.99 -3.39
N MET A 198 13.09 21.93 -2.94
CA MET A 198 12.03 22.06 -1.93
C MET A 198 12.55 22.60 -0.61
N VAL A 199 13.70 22.09 -0.13
CA VAL A 199 14.36 22.57 1.10
C VAL A 199 14.73 24.04 0.99
N ASP A 200 15.40 24.43 -0.11
CA ASP A 200 15.85 25.81 -0.34
C ASP A 200 14.64 26.79 -0.38
N GLU A 201 13.57 26.43 -1.05
CA GLU A 201 12.36 27.25 -1.11
C GLU A 201 11.69 27.41 0.27
N ILE A 202 11.63 26.33 1.06
CA ILE A 202 11.07 26.39 2.42
C ILE A 202 11.94 27.23 3.34
N GLN A 203 13.26 27.12 3.22
CA GLN A 203 14.18 27.94 4.00
C GLN A 203 14.07 29.43 3.64
N ALA A 204 13.89 29.74 2.35
CA ALA A 204 13.77 31.12 1.87
C ALA A 204 12.43 31.77 2.23
N ASN A 205 11.32 31.04 2.11
CA ASN A 205 9.97 31.59 2.14
C ASN A 205 9.11 31.11 3.32
N GLY A 206 9.55 30.07 4.01
CA GLY A 206 8.81 29.41 5.10
C GLY A 206 7.87 28.32 4.62
N SER A 207 7.58 27.36 5.51
CA SER A 207 6.76 26.17 5.21
C SER A 207 5.32 26.52 4.78
N MET A 208 4.72 27.52 5.40
CA MET A 208 3.34 27.93 5.06
C MET A 208 3.23 28.51 3.66
N ALA A 209 4.23 29.32 3.24
CA ALA A 209 4.26 29.87 1.86
C ALA A 209 4.45 28.73 0.84
N TYR A 210 5.27 27.73 1.20
CA TYR A 210 5.46 26.56 0.34
C TYR A 210 4.19 25.71 0.22
N VAL A 211 3.45 25.50 1.29
CA VAL A 211 2.14 24.82 1.24
C VAL A 211 1.15 25.59 0.38
N GLN A 212 1.16 26.93 0.46
CA GLN A 212 0.32 27.75 -0.42
C GLN A 212 0.70 27.57 -1.90
N LYS A 213 1.98 27.53 -2.23
CA LYS A 213 2.47 27.20 -3.58
C LYS A 213 1.96 25.83 -4.06
N ILE A 214 2.01 24.81 -3.20
CA ILE A 214 1.45 23.48 -3.52
C ILE A 214 -0.05 23.57 -3.80
N ARG A 215 -0.79 24.34 -3.00
CA ARG A 215 -2.22 24.59 -3.22
C ARG A 215 -2.49 25.22 -4.57
N ASP A 216 -1.78 26.27 -4.88
CA ASP A 216 -1.96 27.01 -6.14
C ASP A 216 -1.64 26.13 -7.36
N GLN A 217 -0.71 25.17 -7.20
CA GLN A 217 -0.32 24.25 -8.26
C GLN A 217 -1.29 23.09 -8.44
N LEU A 218 -1.81 22.52 -7.34
CA LEU A 218 -2.52 21.23 -7.37
C LEU A 218 -4.03 21.33 -7.22
N LEU A 219 -4.58 22.39 -6.60
CA LEU A 219 -6.02 22.48 -6.41
C LEU A 219 -6.74 22.58 -7.76
N GLY A 220 -7.74 21.72 -7.95
CA GLY A 220 -8.52 21.63 -9.19
C GLY A 220 -7.85 20.80 -10.29
N CYS A 221 -6.63 20.30 -10.08
CA CYS A 221 -5.99 19.40 -11.04
C CYS A 221 -6.59 17.99 -10.96
N GLU A 222 -6.87 17.41 -12.12
CA GLU A 222 -7.21 16.00 -12.25
C GLU A 222 -5.91 15.19 -12.28
N VAL A 223 -5.86 14.12 -11.50
CA VAL A 223 -4.68 13.25 -11.36
C VAL A 223 -5.07 11.78 -11.43
N ASP A 224 -4.20 10.98 -12.03
CA ASP A 224 -4.23 9.53 -11.94
C ASP A 224 -3.34 9.13 -10.76
N VAL A 225 -3.89 8.35 -9.83
CA VAL A 225 -3.16 7.90 -8.66
C VAL A 225 -3.18 6.39 -8.56
N SER A 226 -2.09 5.82 -8.11
CA SER A 226 -1.97 4.37 -7.89
C SER A 226 -1.28 4.06 -6.57
N GLY A 227 -1.57 2.87 -6.04
CA GLY A 227 -1.01 2.44 -4.78
C GLY A 227 -1.89 1.44 -4.04
N ARG A 228 -2.16 1.71 -2.78
CA ARG A 228 -3.05 0.89 -1.95
C ARG A 228 -4.03 1.75 -1.18
N ILE A 229 -5.23 1.23 -0.98
CA ILE A 229 -6.21 1.85 -0.08
C ILE A 229 -6.27 1.09 1.24
N ILE A 230 -6.30 1.84 2.34
CA ILE A 230 -6.58 1.35 3.69
C ILE A 230 -7.93 1.87 4.09
N ASN A 231 -8.82 0.98 4.53
CA ASN A 231 -10.10 1.30 5.11
C ASN A 231 -10.21 0.55 6.46
N ASP A 232 -10.19 1.30 7.55
CA ASP A 232 -10.24 0.77 8.92
C ASP A 232 -11.64 0.89 9.55
N GLY A 233 -12.64 1.25 8.75
CA GLY A 233 -14.01 1.47 9.21
C GLY A 233 -14.26 2.86 9.82
N GLN A 234 -13.23 3.66 10.05
CA GLN A 234 -13.32 5.07 10.45
C GLN A 234 -13.13 6.02 9.27
N GLY A 235 -12.56 5.52 8.19
CA GLY A 235 -12.34 6.26 6.96
C GLY A 235 -11.43 5.51 6.00
N ALA A 236 -11.47 5.93 4.74
CA ALA A 236 -10.61 5.40 3.70
C ALA A 236 -9.47 6.38 3.40
N MET A 237 -8.28 5.82 3.14
CA MET A 237 -7.10 6.57 2.75
C MET A 237 -6.32 5.82 1.68
N ILE A 238 -6.02 6.49 0.59
CA ILE A 238 -5.11 5.98 -0.44
C ILE A 238 -3.67 6.34 -0.05
N LEU A 239 -2.81 5.33 0.04
CA LEU A 239 -1.36 5.49 0.13
C LEU A 239 -0.80 5.38 -1.28
N CYS A 240 -0.45 6.52 -1.86
CA CYS A 240 -0.05 6.65 -3.25
C CYS A 240 1.46 6.46 -3.39
N ASP A 241 1.86 5.56 -4.29
CA ASP A 241 3.24 5.29 -4.71
C ASP A 241 3.50 5.69 -6.17
N GLY A 242 2.45 6.10 -6.91
CA GLY A 242 2.52 6.63 -8.27
C GLY A 242 1.44 7.70 -8.53
N ALA A 243 1.87 8.84 -9.05
CA ALA A 243 1.02 9.97 -9.44
C ALA A 243 1.65 10.73 -10.63
#